data_1aa93b979a971911639ac585ecbb4c32
#
_entry.id   1aa93b979a971911639ac585ecbb4c32
#
_cell.length_a   1.000
_cell.length_b   1.000
_cell.length_c   1.000
_cell.angle_alpha   90.00
_cell.angle_beta   90.00
_cell.angle_gamma   90.00
#
_symmetry.space_group_name_H-M   'P 1'
#
loop_
_entity.id
_entity.type
_entity.pdbx_description
1 polymer ?
#
loop_
_entity_poly.entity_id
_entity_poly.type
_entity_poly.pdbx_seq_one_letter_code
_entity_poly.pdbx_strand_id
1 'polypeptide(L)'
;MANPQSASREFGRNPQFADGVLVIDKPADWTSHDVVAKVRKILRTRRVGHTGTLDPFATGVLVVCVNRATRLVQYLTGDDKEYVATMRLGFATDTGDFTGEAVSPVTDASHITSEQVRETLKQFVGRIQQIPPMYSAKKIGGVRLHELARRGEEVERQPIEIEIKELELLPDSLAGEFSFRAVCTAGTYVRTLAEDIGKRLGVGAHLTALRRTRAGSCRLTEALTLENLSELVEENRLAEVLIPMADAVELTEVLLLEEECKAITHGRSIRRAGDWPAGTLAKLCDAERNLLAIAEFDSLRSCWQPRAVLIENA
;
A
#
# COMPACT_ATOMS: atom_id res chain seq x y z
N MET A 1 47.76 -14.20 19.36
CA MET A 1 46.31 -14.38 19.40
C MET A 1 45.71 -13.03 19.00
N ALA A 2 45.38 -12.89 17.76
CA ALA A 2 44.81 -11.65 17.20
C ALA A 2 43.27 -11.76 17.19
N ASN A 3 42.64 -10.79 17.81
CA ASN A 3 41.19 -10.64 17.90
C ASN A 3 40.61 -10.30 16.50
N PRO A 4 39.62 -11.01 15.95
CA PRO A 4 39.00 -10.61 14.72
C PRO A 4 38.06 -9.43 15.01
N GLN A 5 38.51 -8.23 14.65
CA GLN A 5 37.71 -7.03 14.64
C GLN A 5 36.48 -7.25 13.75
N SER A 6 35.32 -7.12 14.38
CA SER A 6 34.01 -7.02 13.76
C SER A 6 34.01 -5.88 12.75
N ALA A 7 34.08 -6.22 11.46
CA ALA A 7 33.80 -5.28 10.39
C ALA A 7 32.31 -4.91 10.46
N SER A 8 32.00 -3.85 11.19
CA SER A 8 30.76 -3.11 11.04
C SER A 8 30.76 -2.54 9.63
N ARG A 9 30.12 -3.24 8.69
CA ARG A 9 29.89 -2.74 7.34
C ARG A 9 29.13 -1.42 7.48
N GLU A 10 29.80 -0.32 7.20
CA GLU A 10 29.21 0.99 7.02
C GLU A 10 28.22 0.91 5.85
N PHE A 11 26.93 0.69 6.18
CA PHE A 11 25.84 0.98 5.27
C PHE A 11 25.62 2.49 5.27
N GLY A 12 26.59 3.22 4.72
CA GLY A 12 26.46 4.62 4.36
C GLY A 12 25.48 4.76 3.20
N ARG A 13 24.95 5.97 2.99
CA ARG A 13 24.30 6.31 1.73
C ARG A 13 25.20 5.89 0.58
N ASN A 14 24.66 5.11 -0.33
CA ASN A 14 25.28 5.00 -1.63
C ASN A 14 24.81 6.22 -2.45
N PRO A 15 25.65 7.22 -2.70
CA PRO A 15 25.25 8.44 -3.45
C PRO A 15 24.81 8.13 -4.88
N GLN A 16 24.98 6.90 -5.33
CA GLN A 16 24.64 6.41 -6.66
C GLN A 16 23.13 6.21 -6.84
N PHE A 17 22.33 6.15 -5.76
CA PHE A 17 20.90 5.86 -5.87
C PHE A 17 20.05 7.05 -5.41
N ALA A 18 19.29 7.61 -6.36
CA ALA A 18 18.39 8.72 -6.15
C ALA A 18 17.26 8.38 -5.18
N ASP A 19 16.64 9.41 -4.63
CA ASP A 19 15.40 9.31 -3.84
C ASP A 19 14.21 9.11 -4.80
N GLY A 20 13.32 8.20 -4.49
CA GLY A 20 12.15 7.97 -5.35
C GLY A 20 11.30 6.79 -4.90
N VAL A 21 10.37 6.44 -5.74
CA VAL A 21 9.42 5.36 -5.53
C VAL A 21 9.62 4.27 -6.59
N LEU A 22 9.59 3.02 -6.15
CA LEU A 22 9.60 1.83 -7.00
C LEU A 22 8.26 1.12 -6.91
N VAL A 23 7.81 0.58 -8.03
CA VAL A 23 6.64 -0.31 -8.09
C VAL A 23 7.16 -1.73 -8.21
N ILE A 24 6.96 -2.55 -7.18
CA ILE A 24 7.44 -3.93 -7.15
C ILE A 24 6.26 -4.89 -7.30
N ASP A 25 6.38 -5.86 -8.20
CA ASP A 25 5.47 -7.01 -8.26
C ASP A 25 5.86 -7.98 -7.13
N LYS A 26 5.15 -7.91 -6.02
CA LYS A 26 5.42 -8.79 -4.88
C LYS A 26 5.12 -10.24 -5.26
N PRO A 27 6.07 -11.15 -5.16
CA PRO A 27 5.82 -12.57 -5.39
C PRO A 27 4.95 -13.18 -4.28
N ALA A 28 4.35 -14.34 -4.57
CA ALA A 28 3.66 -15.15 -3.56
C ALA A 28 4.63 -15.61 -2.46
N ASP A 29 4.08 -15.92 -1.29
CA ASP A 29 4.77 -16.46 -0.12
C ASP A 29 5.83 -15.55 0.52
N TRP A 30 5.92 -14.31 0.06
CA TRP A 30 6.74 -13.27 0.66
C TRP A 30 5.87 -12.30 1.46
N THR A 31 6.35 -11.88 2.62
CA THR A 31 5.76 -10.71 3.29
C THR A 31 6.21 -9.42 2.60
N SER A 32 5.44 -8.33 2.77
CA SER A 32 5.86 -7.00 2.31
C SER A 32 7.17 -6.55 2.94
N HIS A 33 7.48 -7.02 4.16
CA HIS A 33 8.75 -6.76 4.85
C HIS A 33 9.94 -7.50 4.20
N ASP A 34 9.74 -8.73 3.72
CA ASP A 34 10.78 -9.49 3.01
C ASP A 34 11.16 -8.78 1.70
N VAL A 35 10.16 -8.27 0.96
CA VAL A 35 10.40 -7.44 -0.23
C VAL A 35 11.22 -6.21 0.13
N VAL A 36 10.83 -5.46 1.17
CA VAL A 36 11.59 -4.29 1.64
C VAL A 36 13.01 -4.67 2.04
N ALA A 37 13.20 -5.80 2.72
CA ALA A 37 14.53 -6.28 3.11
C ALA A 37 15.39 -6.63 1.87
N LYS A 38 14.79 -7.26 0.87
CA LYS A 38 15.47 -7.58 -0.40
C LYS A 38 15.85 -6.31 -1.16
N VAL A 39 14.92 -5.33 -1.29
CA VAL A 39 15.20 -4.03 -1.93
C VAL A 39 16.32 -3.28 -1.19
N ARG A 40 16.32 -3.28 0.15
CA ARG A 40 17.44 -2.72 0.94
C ARG A 40 18.79 -3.35 0.58
N LYS A 41 18.81 -4.67 0.38
CA LYS A 41 20.02 -5.40 0.01
C LYS A 41 20.47 -5.05 -1.40
N ILE A 42 19.55 -5.03 -2.37
CA ILE A 42 19.83 -4.70 -3.78
C ILE A 42 20.39 -3.26 -3.86
N LEU A 43 19.69 -2.29 -3.26
CA LEU A 43 20.06 -0.87 -3.33
C LEU A 43 21.12 -0.46 -2.30
N ARG A 44 21.59 -1.39 -1.45
CA ARG A 44 22.57 -1.11 -0.38
C ARG A 44 22.22 0.11 0.47
N THR A 45 20.91 0.31 0.78
CA THR A 45 20.40 1.39 1.62
C THR A 45 19.53 0.84 2.75
N ARG A 46 19.54 1.51 3.91
CA ARG A 46 18.66 1.16 5.05
C ARG A 46 17.29 1.82 4.95
N ARG A 47 17.18 2.93 4.20
CA ARG A 47 15.97 3.76 4.13
C ARG A 47 15.08 3.25 3.01
N VAL A 48 14.30 2.20 3.30
CA VAL A 48 13.28 1.66 2.40
C VAL A 48 12.03 1.37 3.22
N GLY A 49 10.87 1.77 2.72
CA GLY A 49 9.55 1.53 3.31
C GLY A 49 8.54 1.21 2.21
N HIS A 50 7.33 0.76 2.59
CA HIS A 50 6.23 0.52 1.65
C HIS A 50 4.96 1.25 2.09
N THR A 51 4.01 1.47 1.18
CA THR A 51 2.80 2.27 1.43
C THR A 51 1.55 1.45 1.76
N GLY A 52 1.64 0.12 1.74
CA GLY A 52 0.48 -0.74 2.05
C GLY A 52 0.85 -2.21 2.05
N THR A 53 0.63 -2.87 3.17
CA THR A 53 0.90 -4.30 3.34
C THR A 53 0.07 -5.14 2.37
N LEU A 54 0.68 -6.16 1.80
CA LEU A 54 0.04 -7.31 1.17
C LEU A 54 0.27 -8.54 2.04
N ASP A 55 -0.74 -9.39 2.13
CA ASP A 55 -0.64 -10.68 2.81
C ASP A 55 0.41 -11.56 2.12
N PRO A 56 1.00 -12.57 2.80
CA PRO A 56 2.05 -13.40 2.21
C PRO A 56 1.62 -14.06 0.91
N PHE A 57 0.44 -14.68 0.86
CA PHE A 57 -0.09 -15.35 -0.33
C PHE A 57 -0.45 -14.39 -1.46
N ALA A 58 -0.79 -13.13 -1.12
CA ALA A 58 -1.16 -12.11 -2.11
C ALA A 58 0.04 -11.65 -2.94
N THR A 59 -0.21 -11.28 -4.20
CA THR A 59 0.80 -10.84 -5.16
C THR A 59 0.49 -9.44 -5.71
N GLY A 60 1.38 -8.91 -6.55
CA GLY A 60 1.13 -7.68 -7.30
C GLY A 60 1.74 -6.43 -6.69
N VAL A 61 1.20 -5.29 -7.07
CA VAL A 61 1.75 -3.95 -6.82
C VAL A 61 2.06 -3.70 -5.35
N LEU A 62 3.34 -3.57 -5.02
CA LEU A 62 3.83 -3.05 -3.76
C LEU A 62 4.63 -1.78 -4.03
N VAL A 63 4.10 -0.65 -3.62
CA VAL A 63 4.75 0.66 -3.76
C VAL A 63 5.82 0.79 -2.68
N VAL A 64 7.06 0.96 -3.10
CA VAL A 64 8.25 0.95 -2.23
C VAL A 64 8.97 2.29 -2.33
N CYS A 65 9.04 3.00 -1.22
CA CYS A 65 9.73 4.29 -1.12
C CYS A 65 11.19 4.09 -0.72
N VAL A 66 12.10 4.76 -1.43
CA VAL A 66 13.56 4.64 -1.27
C VAL A 66 14.13 5.96 -0.76
N ASN A 67 15.04 5.87 0.20
CA ASN A 67 15.77 6.99 0.81
C ASN A 67 14.81 8.07 1.36
N ARG A 68 14.90 9.34 0.89
CA ARG A 68 14.04 10.44 1.37
C ARG A 68 12.57 10.23 1.06
N ALA A 69 12.25 9.49 0.00
CA ALA A 69 10.86 9.15 -0.34
C ALA A 69 10.14 8.35 0.76
N THR A 70 10.85 7.74 1.71
CA THR A 70 10.20 7.10 2.87
C THR A 70 9.36 8.07 3.71
N ARG A 71 9.62 9.38 3.64
CA ARG A 71 8.78 10.41 4.27
C ARG A 71 7.45 10.63 3.54
N LEU A 72 7.33 10.17 2.29
CA LEU A 72 6.08 10.24 1.52
C LEU A 72 5.11 9.10 1.84
N VAL A 73 5.52 8.06 2.54
CA VAL A 73 4.68 6.88 2.85
C VAL A 73 3.32 7.30 3.40
N GLN A 74 3.27 8.25 4.33
CA GLN A 74 2.02 8.72 4.94
C GLN A 74 1.05 9.39 3.95
N TYR A 75 1.55 9.97 2.86
CA TYR A 75 0.75 10.65 1.82
C TYR A 75 0.29 9.68 0.72
N LEU A 76 0.95 8.54 0.57
CA LEU A 76 0.66 7.51 -0.44
C LEU A 76 -0.17 6.34 0.13
N THR A 77 -0.24 6.20 1.45
CA THR A 77 -0.95 5.08 2.09
C THR A 77 -2.47 5.18 1.90
N GLY A 78 -3.01 6.40 1.84
CA GLY A 78 -4.44 6.68 1.72
C GLY A 78 -5.06 6.45 0.34
N ASP A 79 -4.25 6.21 -0.67
CA ASP A 79 -4.74 6.04 -2.05
C ASP A 79 -5.62 4.81 -2.22
N ASP A 80 -6.50 4.85 -3.22
CA ASP A 80 -7.31 3.71 -3.61
C ASP A 80 -6.47 2.53 -4.10
N LYS A 81 -7.00 1.34 -3.93
CA LYS A 81 -6.38 0.09 -4.40
C LYS A 81 -7.33 -0.65 -5.32
N GLU A 82 -6.77 -1.33 -6.31
CA GLU A 82 -7.50 -2.26 -7.16
C GLU A 82 -6.93 -3.67 -6.99
N TYR A 83 -7.84 -4.62 -6.89
CA TYR A 83 -7.52 -6.02 -6.73
C TYR A 83 -8.28 -6.89 -7.74
N VAL A 84 -7.62 -7.95 -8.19
CA VAL A 84 -8.25 -9.13 -8.75
C VAL A 84 -8.12 -10.23 -7.71
N ALA A 85 -9.25 -10.81 -7.31
CA ALA A 85 -9.33 -11.81 -6.27
C ALA A 85 -10.16 -13.00 -6.74
N THR A 86 -9.80 -14.21 -6.30
CA THR A 86 -10.61 -15.42 -6.48
C THR A 86 -11.07 -15.89 -5.11
N MET A 87 -12.37 -16.07 -4.96
CA MET A 87 -12.98 -16.66 -3.78
C MET A 87 -13.51 -18.06 -4.09
N ARG A 88 -13.34 -18.96 -3.12
CA ARG A 88 -13.99 -20.27 -3.11
C ARG A 88 -15.14 -20.23 -2.13
N LEU A 89 -16.31 -20.67 -2.61
CA LEU A 89 -17.50 -20.88 -1.78
C LEU A 89 -17.48 -22.24 -1.10
N GLY A 90 -18.27 -22.37 -0.04
CA GLY A 90 -18.53 -23.63 0.65
C GLY A 90 -18.12 -23.64 2.12
N PHE A 91 -17.12 -22.86 2.53
CA PHE A 91 -16.73 -22.67 3.93
C PHE A 91 -15.88 -21.43 4.13
N ALA A 92 -15.87 -20.91 5.37
CA ALA A 92 -14.98 -19.85 5.79
C ALA A 92 -13.75 -20.42 6.51
N THR A 93 -12.62 -19.68 6.48
CA THR A 93 -11.41 -20.02 7.22
C THR A 93 -11.09 -18.94 8.27
N ASP A 94 -10.31 -19.26 9.28
CA ASP A 94 -9.91 -18.34 10.36
C ASP A 94 -9.06 -17.17 9.86
N THR A 95 -8.29 -17.36 8.77
CA THR A 95 -7.51 -16.29 8.12
C THR A 95 -8.28 -15.56 7.04
N GLY A 96 -9.42 -16.09 6.56
CA GLY A 96 -10.18 -15.59 5.41
C GLY A 96 -9.53 -15.91 4.05
N ASP A 97 -8.49 -16.75 4.03
CA ASP A 97 -7.79 -17.22 2.83
C ASP A 97 -7.50 -18.73 2.93
N PHE A 98 -7.00 -19.33 1.86
CA PHE A 98 -6.75 -20.76 1.75
C PHE A 98 -5.66 -21.30 2.70
N THR A 99 -4.90 -20.42 3.37
CA THR A 99 -3.84 -20.83 4.29
C THR A 99 -4.36 -21.12 5.70
N GLY A 100 -5.62 -20.74 5.98
CA GLY A 100 -6.25 -20.94 7.27
C GLY A 100 -7.01 -22.25 7.38
N GLU A 101 -7.44 -22.56 8.61
CA GLU A 101 -8.28 -23.72 8.91
C GLU A 101 -9.78 -23.39 8.77
N ALA A 102 -10.59 -24.37 8.38
CA ALA A 102 -12.03 -24.18 8.25
C ALA A 102 -12.67 -23.87 9.61
N VAL A 103 -13.42 -22.77 9.70
CA VAL A 103 -14.16 -22.34 10.91
C VAL A 103 -15.66 -22.47 10.76
N SER A 104 -16.14 -22.95 9.62
CA SER A 104 -17.54 -23.27 9.37
C SER A 104 -17.70 -24.66 8.76
N PRO A 105 -18.87 -25.30 8.89
CA PRO A 105 -19.15 -26.55 8.19
C PRO A 105 -18.98 -26.36 6.68
N VAL A 106 -18.48 -27.40 6.00
CA VAL A 106 -18.44 -27.42 4.54
C VAL A 106 -19.86 -27.57 4.01
N THR A 107 -20.27 -26.60 3.18
CA THR A 107 -21.61 -26.56 2.57
C THR A 107 -21.46 -26.73 1.07
N ASP A 108 -22.35 -27.51 0.46
CA ASP A 108 -22.41 -27.66 -0.99
C ASP A 108 -22.81 -26.30 -1.61
N ALA A 109 -21.88 -25.71 -2.36
CA ALA A 109 -22.07 -24.44 -3.07
C ALA A 109 -22.28 -24.63 -4.59
N SER A 110 -22.42 -25.88 -5.06
CA SER A 110 -22.58 -26.19 -6.49
C SER A 110 -23.86 -25.59 -7.12
N HIS A 111 -24.85 -25.29 -6.30
CA HIS A 111 -26.10 -24.66 -6.69
C HIS A 111 -26.01 -23.13 -6.85
N ILE A 112 -24.93 -22.49 -6.40
CA ILE A 112 -24.74 -21.05 -6.51
C ILE A 112 -24.31 -20.69 -7.94
N THR A 113 -25.12 -19.87 -8.58
CA THR A 113 -24.89 -19.42 -9.96
C THR A 113 -24.09 -18.12 -10.01
N SER A 114 -23.40 -17.86 -11.14
CA SER A 114 -22.72 -16.60 -11.38
C SER A 114 -23.65 -15.37 -11.29
N GLU A 115 -24.94 -15.55 -11.62
CA GLU A 115 -25.93 -14.47 -11.50
C GLU A 115 -26.21 -14.14 -10.03
N GLN A 116 -26.38 -15.15 -9.17
CA GLN A 116 -26.56 -14.93 -7.73
C GLN A 116 -25.33 -14.25 -7.10
N VAL A 117 -24.13 -14.66 -7.51
CA VAL A 117 -22.90 -13.98 -7.08
C VAL A 117 -22.89 -12.54 -7.55
N ARG A 118 -23.18 -12.27 -8.82
CA ARG A 118 -23.21 -10.90 -9.39
C ARG A 118 -24.19 -10.00 -8.64
N GLU A 119 -25.40 -10.46 -8.39
CA GLU A 119 -26.41 -9.71 -7.63
C GLU A 119 -25.97 -9.48 -6.16
N THR A 120 -25.24 -10.42 -5.58
CA THR A 120 -24.70 -10.27 -4.23
C THR A 120 -23.59 -9.23 -4.21
N LEU A 121 -22.67 -9.25 -5.18
CA LEU A 121 -21.57 -8.25 -5.27
C LEU A 121 -22.12 -6.81 -5.34
N LYS A 122 -23.20 -6.56 -6.05
CA LYS A 122 -23.83 -5.22 -6.14
C LYS A 122 -24.20 -4.63 -4.77
N GLN A 123 -24.50 -5.48 -3.79
CA GLN A 123 -24.91 -5.05 -2.45
C GLN A 123 -23.74 -4.54 -1.60
N PHE A 124 -22.50 -4.81 -2.01
CA PHE A 124 -21.28 -4.36 -1.34
C PHE A 124 -20.67 -3.11 -1.95
N VAL A 125 -21.22 -2.61 -3.08
CA VAL A 125 -20.74 -1.37 -3.68
C VAL A 125 -21.21 -0.16 -2.87
N GLY A 126 -20.31 0.81 -2.65
CA GLY A 126 -20.53 2.00 -1.84
C GLY A 126 -19.86 1.90 -0.48
N ARG A 127 -20.35 2.71 0.48
CA ARG A 127 -19.82 2.74 1.85
C ARG A 127 -20.40 1.61 2.67
N ILE A 128 -19.52 0.82 3.26
CA ILE A 128 -19.90 -0.31 4.12
C ILE A 128 -19.05 -0.31 5.40
N GLN A 129 -19.58 -0.99 6.43
CA GLN A 129 -18.83 -1.25 7.66
C GLN A 129 -18.15 -2.61 7.54
N GLN A 130 -16.86 -2.66 7.84
CA GLN A 130 -16.08 -3.89 7.80
C GLN A 130 -15.35 -4.12 9.13
N ILE A 131 -15.46 -5.31 9.69
CA ILE A 131 -14.68 -5.69 10.89
C ILE A 131 -13.29 -6.15 10.42
N PRO A 132 -12.20 -5.46 10.83
CA PRO A 132 -10.84 -5.88 10.45
C PRO A 132 -10.56 -7.31 10.92
N PRO A 133 -9.92 -8.17 10.10
CA PRO A 133 -9.60 -9.54 10.51
C PRO A 133 -8.53 -9.55 11.61
N MET A 134 -8.50 -10.62 12.42
CA MET A 134 -7.46 -10.81 13.45
C MET A 134 -6.06 -10.86 12.83
N TYR A 135 -5.93 -11.50 11.67
CA TYR A 135 -4.67 -11.54 10.93
C TYR A 135 -4.46 -10.25 10.11
N SER A 136 -4.26 -9.11 10.80
CA SER A 136 -4.01 -7.82 10.15
C SER A 136 -2.90 -7.02 10.85
N ALA A 137 -2.36 -6.02 10.13
CA ALA A 137 -1.35 -5.10 10.65
C ALA A 137 -1.94 -3.99 11.55
N LYS A 138 -3.27 -3.92 11.71
CA LYS A 138 -3.95 -2.94 12.57
C LYS A 138 -3.53 -3.15 14.03
N LYS A 139 -3.34 -2.05 14.76
CA LYS A 139 -2.96 -2.10 16.19
C LYS A 139 -4.16 -1.82 17.07
N ILE A 140 -4.28 -2.57 18.16
CA ILE A 140 -5.19 -2.29 19.28
C ILE A 140 -4.32 -2.30 20.56
N GLY A 141 -4.43 -1.25 21.38
CA GLY A 141 -3.59 -1.13 22.57
C GLY A 141 -2.08 -1.11 22.29
N GLY A 142 -1.66 -0.69 21.07
CA GLY A 142 -0.25 -0.65 20.68
C GLY A 142 0.30 -1.96 20.10
N VAL A 143 -0.42 -3.10 20.24
CA VAL A 143 -0.04 -4.43 19.71
C VAL A 143 -0.74 -4.68 18.38
N ARG A 144 -0.07 -5.33 17.43
CA ARG A 144 -0.68 -5.67 16.13
C ARG A 144 -1.62 -6.85 16.28
N LEU A 145 -2.77 -6.82 15.60
CA LEU A 145 -3.79 -7.87 15.69
C LEU A 145 -3.22 -9.26 15.33
N HIS A 146 -2.39 -9.37 14.31
CA HIS A 146 -1.78 -10.65 13.94
C HIS A 146 -0.80 -11.20 15.00
N GLU A 147 -0.24 -10.35 15.86
CA GLU A 147 0.60 -10.81 16.99
C GLU A 147 -0.28 -11.42 18.09
N LEU A 148 -1.46 -10.85 18.33
CA LEU A 148 -2.45 -11.39 19.27
C LEU A 148 -3.04 -12.70 18.72
N ALA A 149 -3.42 -12.73 17.44
CA ALA A 149 -3.94 -13.93 16.79
C ALA A 149 -2.97 -15.13 16.90
N ARG A 150 -1.67 -14.91 16.69
CA ARG A 150 -0.64 -15.97 16.86
C ARG A 150 -0.48 -16.47 18.29
N ARG A 151 -0.93 -15.70 19.27
CA ARG A 151 -0.97 -16.12 20.68
C ARG A 151 -2.27 -16.80 21.06
N GLY A 152 -3.22 -16.94 20.11
CA GLY A 152 -4.56 -17.45 20.36
C GLY A 152 -5.45 -16.45 21.11
N GLU A 153 -5.05 -15.17 21.18
CA GLU A 153 -5.80 -14.11 21.84
C GLU A 153 -6.76 -13.47 20.83
N GLU A 154 -8.05 -13.55 21.10
CA GLU A 154 -9.08 -12.83 20.35
C GLU A 154 -9.47 -11.55 21.08
N VAL A 155 -9.55 -10.44 20.33
CA VAL A 155 -9.93 -9.13 20.87
C VAL A 155 -11.11 -8.56 20.09
N GLU A 156 -11.95 -7.80 20.78
CA GLU A 156 -13.05 -7.09 20.15
C GLU A 156 -12.51 -6.05 19.17
N ARG A 157 -13.04 -6.06 17.96
CA ARG A 157 -12.61 -5.18 16.86
C ARG A 157 -13.77 -4.29 16.45
N GLN A 158 -13.56 -2.99 16.54
CA GLN A 158 -14.55 -2.03 16.10
C GLN A 158 -14.63 -2.02 14.56
N PRO A 159 -15.85 -2.00 14.00
CA PRO A 159 -16.03 -1.81 12.57
C PRO A 159 -15.32 -0.54 12.07
N ILE A 160 -14.86 -0.56 10.85
CA ILE A 160 -14.31 0.59 10.14
C ILE A 160 -15.14 0.85 8.90
N GLU A 161 -15.38 2.11 8.59
CA GLU A 161 -16.00 2.50 7.34
C GLU A 161 -14.97 2.38 6.22
N ILE A 162 -15.37 1.69 5.15
CA ILE A 162 -14.62 1.59 3.89
C ILE A 162 -15.57 1.86 2.74
N GLU A 163 -15.02 2.16 1.57
CA GLU A 163 -15.82 2.32 0.35
C GLU A 163 -15.32 1.36 -0.74
N ILE A 164 -16.23 0.57 -1.26
CA ILE A 164 -16.03 -0.23 -2.48
C ILE A 164 -16.58 0.58 -3.65
N LYS A 165 -15.68 1.14 -4.45
CA LYS A 165 -16.05 2.01 -5.58
C LYS A 165 -16.57 1.21 -6.78
N GLU A 166 -15.92 0.07 -7.02
CA GLU A 166 -16.27 -0.86 -8.10
C GLU A 166 -16.11 -2.29 -7.59
N LEU A 167 -17.05 -3.17 -7.96
CA LEU A 167 -17.01 -4.59 -7.64
C LEU A 167 -17.67 -5.39 -8.75
N GLU A 168 -16.90 -6.13 -9.52
CA GLU A 168 -17.33 -6.78 -10.73
C GLU A 168 -16.93 -8.26 -10.74
N LEU A 169 -17.87 -9.14 -11.07
CA LEU A 169 -17.59 -10.54 -11.32
C LEU A 169 -16.86 -10.69 -12.65
N LEU A 170 -15.71 -11.34 -12.63
CA LEU A 170 -14.95 -11.63 -13.84
C LEU A 170 -15.50 -12.89 -14.55
N PRO A 171 -15.34 -12.99 -15.88
CA PRO A 171 -15.57 -14.24 -16.59
C PRO A 171 -14.58 -15.32 -16.11
N ASP A 172 -14.82 -16.57 -16.47
CA ASP A 172 -13.93 -17.71 -16.17
C ASP A 172 -13.94 -18.22 -14.71
N SER A 173 -15.12 -18.22 -14.10
CA SER A 173 -15.31 -18.88 -12.81
C SER A 173 -15.34 -20.40 -12.97
N LEU A 174 -14.55 -21.12 -12.17
CA LEU A 174 -14.66 -22.59 -12.03
C LEU A 174 -15.84 -22.91 -11.09
N ALA A 175 -16.32 -24.15 -11.14
CA ALA A 175 -17.38 -24.57 -10.22
C ALA A 175 -17.00 -24.33 -8.76
N GLY A 176 -17.76 -23.48 -8.08
CA GLY A 176 -17.51 -23.10 -6.68
C GLY A 176 -16.40 -22.06 -6.46
N GLU A 177 -15.69 -21.61 -7.51
CA GLU A 177 -14.73 -20.51 -7.45
C GLU A 177 -15.18 -19.35 -8.32
N PHE A 178 -15.06 -18.15 -7.81
CA PHE A 178 -15.50 -16.92 -8.48
C PHE A 178 -14.42 -15.86 -8.39
N SER A 179 -13.99 -15.37 -9.54
CA SER A 179 -13.03 -14.27 -9.61
C SER A 179 -13.76 -12.94 -9.74
N PHE A 180 -13.30 -11.94 -9.02
CA PHE A 180 -13.86 -10.58 -9.06
C PHE A 180 -12.77 -9.52 -9.06
N ARG A 181 -13.08 -8.38 -9.64
CA ARG A 181 -12.30 -7.15 -9.57
C ARG A 181 -12.95 -6.22 -8.55
N ALA A 182 -12.13 -5.64 -7.67
CA ALA A 182 -12.57 -4.66 -6.68
C ALA A 182 -11.68 -3.41 -6.71
N VAL A 183 -12.31 -2.23 -6.78
CA VAL A 183 -11.67 -0.93 -6.53
C VAL A 183 -12.19 -0.40 -5.21
N CYS A 184 -11.30 -0.12 -4.27
CA CYS A 184 -11.69 0.22 -2.91
C CYS A 184 -10.73 1.21 -2.23
N THR A 185 -11.21 1.87 -1.19
CA THR A 185 -10.41 2.77 -0.36
C THR A 185 -9.36 2.01 0.45
N ALA A 186 -8.33 2.74 0.88
CA ALA A 186 -7.34 2.22 1.79
C ALA A 186 -7.98 1.66 3.08
N GLY A 187 -7.39 0.59 3.61
CA GLY A 187 -7.90 -0.07 4.82
C GLY A 187 -8.92 -1.17 4.55
N THR A 188 -9.36 -1.35 3.31
CA THR A 188 -10.24 -2.47 2.92
C THR A 188 -9.51 -3.80 3.00
N TYR A 189 -10.16 -4.79 3.64
CA TYR A 189 -9.69 -6.17 3.71
C TYR A 189 -10.48 -7.03 2.71
N VAL A 190 -9.85 -7.39 1.59
CA VAL A 190 -10.51 -8.19 0.54
C VAL A 190 -10.86 -9.60 1.04
N ARG A 191 -10.11 -10.14 2.01
CA ARG A 191 -10.43 -11.40 2.70
C ARG A 191 -11.76 -11.31 3.44
N THR A 192 -11.96 -10.25 4.21
CA THR A 192 -13.24 -10.02 4.92
C THR A 192 -14.38 -9.77 3.91
N LEU A 193 -14.12 -9.08 2.79
CA LEU A 193 -15.12 -8.90 1.74
C LEU A 193 -15.58 -10.24 1.17
N ALA A 194 -14.66 -11.16 0.86
CA ALA A 194 -15.01 -12.49 0.37
C ALA A 194 -15.81 -13.31 1.41
N GLU A 195 -15.41 -13.23 2.68
CA GLU A 195 -16.12 -13.86 3.79
C GLU A 195 -17.56 -13.34 3.92
N ASP A 196 -17.73 -12.00 3.85
CA ASP A 196 -19.04 -11.36 3.96
C ASP A 196 -19.95 -11.69 2.75
N ILE A 197 -19.36 -11.79 1.53
CA ILE A 197 -20.07 -12.27 0.34
C ILE A 197 -20.53 -13.72 0.55
N GLY A 198 -19.66 -14.62 1.04
CA GLY A 198 -20.00 -16.00 1.31
C GLY A 198 -21.08 -16.17 2.38
N LYS A 199 -21.05 -15.33 3.43
CA LYS A 199 -22.11 -15.25 4.47
C LYS A 199 -23.43 -14.83 3.84
N ARG A 200 -23.42 -13.84 2.95
CA ARG A 200 -24.63 -13.35 2.28
C ARG A 200 -25.24 -14.39 1.36
N LEU A 201 -24.42 -15.22 0.72
CA LEU A 201 -24.85 -16.36 -0.09
C LEU A 201 -25.29 -17.57 0.75
N GLY A 202 -25.02 -17.56 2.06
CA GLY A 202 -25.39 -18.64 3.01
C GLY A 202 -24.48 -19.87 2.98
N VAL A 203 -23.34 -19.81 2.31
CA VAL A 203 -22.45 -20.98 2.12
C VAL A 203 -21.03 -20.80 2.70
N GLY A 204 -20.69 -19.58 3.16
CA GLY A 204 -19.33 -19.25 3.53
C GLY A 204 -18.39 -19.11 2.33
N ALA A 205 -17.28 -18.39 2.51
CA ALA A 205 -16.24 -18.25 1.49
C ALA A 205 -14.87 -17.88 2.11
N HIS A 206 -13.82 -18.11 1.34
CA HIS A 206 -12.46 -17.65 1.62
C HIS A 206 -11.74 -17.35 0.31
N LEU A 207 -10.65 -16.55 0.36
CA LEU A 207 -9.85 -16.28 -0.84
C LEU A 207 -8.91 -17.45 -1.17
N THR A 208 -8.84 -17.81 -2.44
CA THR A 208 -7.83 -18.71 -3.00
C THR A 208 -6.74 -17.97 -3.78
N ALA A 209 -7.02 -16.75 -4.25
CA ALA A 209 -6.02 -15.88 -4.87
C ALA A 209 -6.33 -14.39 -4.59
N LEU A 210 -5.28 -13.59 -4.50
CA LEU A 210 -5.38 -12.14 -4.36
C LEU A 210 -4.21 -11.48 -5.07
N ARG A 211 -4.49 -10.61 -6.03
CA ARG A 211 -3.48 -9.84 -6.75
C ARG A 211 -3.85 -8.36 -6.75
N ARG A 212 -2.99 -7.52 -6.21
CA ARG A 212 -3.17 -6.07 -6.30
C ARG A 212 -2.67 -5.57 -7.66
N THR A 213 -3.58 -5.05 -8.48
CA THR A 213 -3.28 -4.57 -9.83
C THR A 213 -2.97 -3.08 -9.88
N ARG A 214 -3.41 -2.31 -8.83
CA ARG A 214 -3.14 -0.88 -8.73
C ARG A 214 -3.08 -0.42 -7.26
N ALA A 215 -2.25 0.57 -6.99
CA ALA A 215 -2.20 1.31 -5.73
C ALA A 215 -1.92 2.80 -6.03
N GLY A 216 -2.92 3.66 -5.84
CA GLY A 216 -2.88 5.05 -6.33
C GLY A 216 -2.71 5.09 -7.84
N SER A 217 -1.74 5.86 -8.31
CA SER A 217 -1.34 5.93 -9.73
C SER A 217 -0.49 4.73 -10.20
N CYS A 218 0.16 4.00 -9.29
CA CYS A 218 1.06 2.89 -9.61
C CYS A 218 0.31 1.65 -10.10
N ARG A 219 0.64 1.14 -11.28
CA ARG A 219 -0.02 0.01 -11.95
C ARG A 219 0.88 -1.22 -12.04
N LEU A 220 0.27 -2.39 -12.14
CA LEU A 220 0.98 -3.66 -12.29
C LEU A 220 1.82 -3.72 -13.58
N THR A 221 1.38 -3.04 -14.64
CA THR A 221 2.13 -2.96 -15.91
C THR A 221 3.48 -2.24 -15.80
N GLU A 222 3.67 -1.47 -14.74
CA GLU A 222 4.90 -0.73 -14.42
C GLU A 222 5.74 -1.44 -13.35
N ALA A 223 5.20 -2.51 -12.78
CA ALA A 223 5.81 -3.20 -11.66
C ALA A 223 6.99 -4.08 -12.11
N LEU A 224 8.07 -4.02 -11.34
CA LEU A 224 9.28 -4.81 -11.54
C LEU A 224 9.26 -6.05 -10.65
N THR A 225 9.78 -7.16 -11.14
CA THR A 225 10.18 -8.25 -10.26
C THR A 225 11.45 -7.86 -9.49
N LEU A 226 11.74 -8.57 -8.40
CA LEU A 226 12.98 -8.33 -7.63
C LEU A 226 14.24 -8.69 -8.43
N GLU A 227 14.13 -9.66 -9.35
CA GLU A 227 15.16 -10.07 -10.29
C GLU A 227 15.47 -8.93 -11.26
N ASN A 228 14.44 -8.40 -11.96
CA ASN A 228 14.61 -7.28 -12.90
C ASN A 228 15.17 -6.03 -12.21
N LEU A 229 14.75 -5.77 -10.96
CA LEU A 229 15.34 -4.68 -10.18
C LEU A 229 16.84 -4.90 -9.93
N SER A 230 17.25 -6.13 -9.63
CA SER A 230 18.68 -6.45 -9.43
C SER A 230 19.49 -6.23 -10.70
N GLU A 231 18.99 -6.69 -11.83
CA GLU A 231 19.62 -6.53 -13.17
C GLU A 231 19.79 -5.03 -13.52
N LEU A 232 18.72 -4.24 -13.37
CA LEU A 232 18.77 -2.79 -13.64
C LEU A 232 19.79 -2.06 -12.76
N VAL A 233 19.93 -2.48 -11.51
CA VAL A 233 20.93 -1.90 -10.60
C VAL A 233 22.35 -2.30 -11.00
N GLU A 234 22.59 -3.54 -11.40
CA GLU A 234 23.90 -4.02 -11.89
C GLU A 234 24.32 -3.32 -13.20
N GLU A 235 23.34 -3.00 -14.04
CA GLU A 235 23.52 -2.25 -15.30
C GLU A 235 23.58 -0.71 -15.12
N ASN A 236 23.44 -0.18 -13.89
CA ASN A 236 23.34 1.26 -13.58
C ASN A 236 22.13 1.96 -14.26
N ARG A 237 21.03 1.27 -14.46
CA ARG A 237 19.81 1.73 -15.13
C ARG A 237 18.64 1.98 -14.18
N LEU A 238 18.86 1.99 -12.88
CA LEU A 238 17.81 2.20 -11.88
C LEU A 238 16.98 3.48 -12.13
N ALA A 239 17.61 4.53 -12.65
CA ALA A 239 16.95 5.81 -12.94
C ALA A 239 15.80 5.70 -13.96
N GLU A 240 15.81 4.66 -14.82
CA GLU A 240 14.76 4.46 -15.83
C GLU A 240 13.41 4.03 -15.21
N VAL A 241 13.45 3.47 -14.02
CA VAL A 241 12.29 2.85 -13.34
C VAL A 241 11.96 3.49 -11.98
N LEU A 242 12.81 4.38 -11.51
CA LEU A 242 12.61 5.09 -10.26
C LEU A 242 11.70 6.30 -10.50
N ILE A 243 10.50 6.27 -9.96
CA ILE A 243 9.55 7.38 -10.02
C ILE A 243 10.07 8.53 -9.15
N PRO A 244 10.27 9.75 -9.70
CA PRO A 244 10.67 10.91 -8.92
C PRO A 244 9.65 11.22 -7.81
N MET A 245 10.13 11.74 -6.68
CA MET A 245 9.26 12.03 -5.53
C MET A 245 8.11 12.99 -5.86
N ALA A 246 8.35 13.96 -6.76
CA ALA A 246 7.33 14.92 -7.18
C ALA A 246 6.20 14.27 -8.00
N ASP A 247 6.52 13.23 -8.78
CA ASP A 247 5.55 12.54 -9.63
C ASP A 247 4.82 11.42 -8.88
N ALA A 248 5.39 10.97 -7.76
CA ALA A 248 4.79 9.90 -6.95
C ALA A 248 3.56 10.35 -6.15
N VAL A 249 3.38 11.65 -5.88
CA VAL A 249 2.27 12.19 -5.09
C VAL A 249 1.33 13.04 -5.96
N GLU A 250 0.04 12.73 -5.91
CA GLU A 250 -1.02 13.45 -6.62
C GLU A 250 -1.53 14.63 -5.76
N LEU A 251 -0.66 15.64 -5.59
CA LEU A 251 -0.99 16.86 -4.86
C LEU A 251 -0.84 18.09 -5.78
N THR A 252 -1.54 19.17 -5.43
CA THR A 252 -1.36 20.46 -6.10
C THR A 252 0.12 20.86 -6.07
N GLU A 253 0.69 21.18 -7.24
CA GLU A 253 2.08 21.59 -7.36
C GLU A 253 2.20 23.11 -7.18
N VAL A 254 3.15 23.52 -6.36
CA VAL A 254 3.52 24.92 -6.15
C VAL A 254 5.00 25.07 -6.44
N LEU A 255 5.34 25.77 -7.54
CA LEU A 255 6.72 26.08 -7.90
C LEU A 255 7.21 27.25 -7.04
N LEU A 256 8.36 27.09 -6.45
CA LEU A 256 8.98 28.04 -5.53
C LEU A 256 9.98 28.94 -6.25
N LEU A 257 10.05 30.19 -5.79
CA LEU A 257 11.17 31.07 -6.11
C LEU A 257 12.41 30.66 -5.31
N GLU A 258 13.61 31.07 -5.76
CA GLU A 258 14.87 30.70 -5.09
C GLU A 258 14.91 31.07 -3.60
N GLU A 259 14.39 32.26 -3.24
CA GLU A 259 14.33 32.72 -1.85
C GLU A 259 13.34 31.85 -1.01
N GLU A 260 12.22 31.44 -1.63
CA GLU A 260 11.25 30.57 -0.99
C GLU A 260 11.82 29.14 -0.78
N CYS A 261 12.61 28.65 -1.74
CA CYS A 261 13.33 27.37 -1.57
C CYS A 261 14.20 27.42 -0.32
N LYS A 262 14.97 28.49 -0.11
CA LYS A 262 15.79 28.67 1.10
C LYS A 262 14.96 28.72 2.37
N ALA A 263 13.79 29.34 2.35
CA ALA A 263 12.90 29.35 3.52
C ALA A 263 12.36 27.93 3.84
N ILE A 264 11.88 27.23 2.82
CA ILE A 264 11.32 25.87 2.96
C ILE A 264 12.37 24.87 3.42
N THR A 265 13.61 24.96 2.94
CA THR A 265 14.70 24.07 3.37
C THR A 265 15.00 24.20 4.87
N HIS A 266 14.76 25.38 5.45
CA HIS A 266 14.87 25.61 6.89
C HIS A 266 13.57 25.37 7.67
N GLY A 267 12.55 24.76 7.02
CA GLY A 267 11.25 24.49 7.65
C GLY A 267 10.39 25.73 7.90
N ARG A 268 10.71 26.87 7.27
CA ARG A 268 9.94 28.11 7.41
C ARG A 268 8.75 28.11 6.47
N SER A 269 7.65 28.74 6.87
CA SER A 269 6.49 28.96 6.01
C SER A 269 6.77 30.02 4.96
N ILE A 270 6.10 29.89 3.81
CA ILE A 270 6.12 30.91 2.76
C ILE A 270 4.73 31.53 2.60
N ARG A 271 4.68 32.86 2.44
CA ARG A 271 3.42 33.56 2.16
C ARG A 271 3.15 33.57 0.67
N ARG A 272 1.98 33.10 0.30
CA ARG A 272 1.45 33.21 -1.07
C ARG A 272 -0.03 33.54 -1.02
N ALA A 273 -0.40 34.59 -1.73
CA ALA A 273 -1.81 34.87 -2.00
C ALA A 273 -2.36 33.80 -2.96
N GLY A 274 -3.53 33.28 -2.64
CA GLY A 274 -4.23 32.28 -3.45
C GLY A 274 -5.50 31.83 -2.73
N ASP A 275 -6.45 31.33 -3.47
CA ASP A 275 -7.74 30.87 -2.97
C ASP A 275 -7.72 29.36 -2.77
N TRP A 276 -6.90 28.91 -1.81
CA TRP A 276 -6.86 27.51 -1.40
C TRP A 276 -7.66 27.33 -0.09
N PRO A 277 -8.50 26.28 -0.01
CA PRO A 277 -9.15 25.92 1.25
C PRO A 277 -8.13 25.67 2.36
N ALA A 278 -8.51 26.00 3.60
CA ALA A 278 -7.68 25.64 4.76
C ALA A 278 -7.43 24.13 4.81
N GLY A 279 -6.19 23.74 5.12
CA GLY A 279 -5.82 22.33 5.17
C GLY A 279 -5.47 21.68 3.83
N THR A 280 -5.55 22.44 2.71
CA THR A 280 -5.11 21.94 1.40
C THR A 280 -3.64 21.52 1.47
N LEU A 281 -3.34 20.29 1.04
CA LEU A 281 -1.96 19.81 0.88
C LEU A 281 -1.43 20.15 -0.51
N ALA A 282 -0.16 20.55 -0.57
CA ALA A 282 0.56 20.80 -1.81
C ALA A 282 1.97 20.23 -1.76
N LYS A 283 2.49 19.89 -2.94
CA LYS A 283 3.90 19.60 -3.17
C LYS A 283 4.62 20.89 -3.56
N LEU A 284 5.62 21.25 -2.76
CA LEU A 284 6.45 22.43 -3.01
C LEU A 284 7.71 21.99 -3.74
N CYS A 285 7.87 22.48 -4.98
CA CYS A 285 8.96 22.11 -5.87
C CYS A 285 9.82 23.33 -6.25
N ASP A 286 11.10 23.10 -6.50
CA ASP A 286 11.97 24.10 -7.13
C ASP A 286 11.69 24.23 -8.64
N ALA A 287 12.48 25.08 -9.33
CA ALA A 287 12.32 25.33 -10.77
C ALA A 287 12.60 24.09 -11.63
N GLU A 288 13.43 23.17 -11.15
CA GLU A 288 13.76 21.88 -11.77
C GLU A 288 12.76 20.77 -11.40
N ARG A 289 11.66 21.13 -10.70
CA ARG A 289 10.63 20.21 -10.20
C ARG A 289 11.13 19.18 -9.17
N ASN A 290 12.23 19.46 -8.48
CA ASN A 290 12.60 18.64 -7.33
C ASN A 290 11.67 18.93 -6.16
N LEU A 291 11.11 17.89 -5.57
CA LEU A 291 10.21 18.01 -4.41
C LEU A 291 11.01 18.39 -3.15
N LEU A 292 10.80 19.60 -2.65
CA LEU A 292 11.46 20.11 -1.45
C LEU A 292 10.67 19.85 -0.17
N ALA A 293 9.33 19.95 -0.24
CA ALA A 293 8.46 19.69 0.89
C ALA A 293 7.04 19.33 0.48
N ILE A 294 6.33 18.63 1.36
CA ILE A 294 4.86 18.63 1.40
C ILE A 294 4.44 19.68 2.43
N ALA A 295 3.52 20.57 2.04
CA ALA A 295 3.03 21.64 2.89
C ALA A 295 1.50 21.66 2.95
N GLU A 296 0.98 22.27 4.00
CA GLU A 296 -0.44 22.51 4.21
C GLU A 296 -0.72 24.00 4.20
N PHE A 297 -1.81 24.40 3.56
CA PHE A 297 -2.20 25.80 3.48
C PHE A 297 -2.91 26.26 4.75
N ASP A 298 -2.34 27.28 5.41
CA ASP A 298 -2.95 28.01 6.51
C ASP A 298 -3.67 29.26 5.95
N SER A 299 -5.00 29.18 5.86
CA SER A 299 -5.81 30.27 5.30
C SER A 299 -5.82 31.52 6.17
N LEU A 300 -5.65 31.40 7.51
CA LEU A 300 -5.61 32.53 8.42
C LEU A 300 -4.34 33.37 8.23
N ARG A 301 -3.24 32.73 7.92
CA ARG A 301 -1.93 33.38 7.70
C ARG A 301 -1.60 33.57 6.24
N SER A 302 -2.43 33.06 5.33
CA SER A 302 -2.19 33.03 3.88
C SER A 302 -0.79 32.53 3.55
N CYS A 303 -0.43 31.36 4.10
CA CYS A 303 0.89 30.77 3.93
C CYS A 303 0.87 29.25 3.82
N TRP A 304 1.87 28.70 3.12
CA TRP A 304 2.16 27.28 3.09
C TRP A 304 3.08 26.91 4.26
N GLN A 305 2.63 26.01 5.12
CA GLN A 305 3.40 25.49 6.25
C GLN A 305 3.96 24.12 5.90
N PRO A 306 5.29 23.92 5.87
CA PRO A 306 5.87 22.60 5.64
C PRO A 306 5.43 21.58 6.70
N ARG A 307 4.92 20.44 6.24
CA ARG A 307 4.60 19.27 7.06
C ARG A 307 5.69 18.21 6.99
N ALA A 308 6.35 18.12 5.83
CA ALA A 308 7.50 17.23 5.64
C ALA A 308 8.51 17.93 4.72
N VAL A 309 9.68 18.24 5.22
CA VAL A 309 10.82 18.74 4.41
C VAL A 309 11.61 17.56 3.91
N LEU A 310 11.82 17.44 2.59
CA LEU A 310 12.32 16.24 1.91
C LEU A 310 13.78 16.36 1.42
N ILE A 311 14.40 17.47 1.71
CA ILE A 311 15.83 17.72 1.46
C ILE A 311 16.64 17.50 2.73
N GLU A 312 17.94 17.27 2.60
CA GLU A 312 18.85 17.36 3.75
C GLU A 312 19.24 18.80 3.98
N ASN A 313 19.24 19.22 5.23
CA ASN A 313 19.99 20.39 5.63
C ASN A 313 21.46 20.10 5.38
N ALA A 314 22.09 20.93 4.54
CA ALA A 314 23.51 20.88 4.27
C ALA A 314 24.32 21.12 5.55
#